data_ef658fcfcac3ea0d5025887e24906eab
#
_entry.id   ef658fcfcac3ea0d5025887e24906eab
#
_cell.length_a   1.000
_cell.length_b   1.000
_cell.length_c   1.000
_cell.angle_alpha   90.00
_cell.angle_beta   90.00
_cell.angle_gamma   90.00
#
_symmetry.space_group_name_H-M   'P 1'
#
loop_
_entity.id
_entity.type
_entity.pdbx_description
1 polymer ?
#
loop_
_entity_poly.entity_id
_entity_poly.type
_entity_poly.pdbx_seq_one_letter_code
_entity_poly.pdbx_strand_id
1 'polypeptide(L)'
;MPKPILVLVALISLSPLVAFAESHPTPAKATDITNEEVDAVLKKSLPKEDQQLKVVDVGPYNLAVGIIHREAAKDPTDGITSCLAHHNVTETYIIRSGSGTLVTGGHIINPKEVTGDSDINIKAVGPTASGFVRNSEAQVRHVKPGDIVIIPADVCHGWFGITDHVDYLSNRPDPDRMLPAGYVNPSIK
;
A
#
# COMPACT_ATOMS: atom_id res chain seq x y z
N MET A 1 -9.91 63.31 41.94
CA MET A 1 -10.40 61.99 42.31
C MET A 1 -10.36 61.10 40.99
N PRO A 2 -9.47 60.16 40.88
CA PRO A 2 -9.45 59.29 39.70
C PRO A 2 -10.53 58.19 39.77
N LYS A 3 -11.23 57.94 38.66
CA LYS A 3 -12.24 56.90 38.53
C LYS A 3 -11.57 55.53 38.36
N PRO A 4 -12.08 54.49 39.01
CA PRO A 4 -11.52 53.13 38.80
C PRO A 4 -11.91 52.58 37.39
N ILE A 5 -10.91 52.07 36.68
CA ILE A 5 -11.10 51.34 35.43
C ILE A 5 -11.41 49.90 35.82
N LEU A 6 -12.63 49.45 35.48
CA LEU A 6 -13.05 48.04 35.65
C LEU A 6 -12.52 47.22 34.45
N VAL A 7 -11.52 46.40 34.72
CA VAL A 7 -11.01 45.43 33.70
C VAL A 7 -11.88 44.18 33.77
N LEU A 8 -12.70 43.98 32.75
CA LEU A 8 -13.50 42.77 32.58
C LEU A 8 -12.63 41.68 31.97
N VAL A 9 -12.18 40.71 32.75
CA VAL A 9 -11.46 39.52 32.26
C VAL A 9 -12.51 38.52 31.80
N ALA A 10 -12.63 38.34 30.47
CA ALA A 10 -13.45 37.29 29.88
C ALA A 10 -12.71 35.97 29.98
N LEU A 11 -13.17 35.06 30.81
CA LEU A 11 -12.72 33.66 30.84
C LEU A 11 -13.31 32.94 29.63
N ILE A 12 -12.49 32.68 28.61
CA ILE A 12 -12.83 31.82 27.50
C ILE A 12 -12.63 30.36 27.98
N SER A 13 -13.73 29.67 28.29
CA SER A 13 -13.70 28.23 28.56
C SER A 13 -13.48 27.46 27.24
N LEU A 14 -12.27 26.96 27.01
CA LEU A 14 -12.02 25.99 25.97
C LEU A 14 -12.61 24.63 26.42
N SER A 15 -13.79 24.29 25.94
CA SER A 15 -14.30 22.94 26.06
C SER A 15 -13.50 22.02 25.11
N PRO A 16 -12.94 20.91 25.59
CA PRO A 16 -12.28 19.97 24.71
C PRO A 16 -13.33 19.38 23.76
N LEU A 17 -13.11 19.53 22.44
CA LEU A 17 -13.89 18.85 21.42
C LEU A 17 -13.49 17.36 21.50
N VAL A 18 -14.30 16.54 22.17
CA VAL A 18 -14.14 15.08 22.17
C VAL A 18 -14.62 14.62 20.77
N ALA A 19 -13.68 14.39 19.87
CA ALA A 19 -13.98 13.72 18.63
C ALA A 19 -14.36 12.26 18.96
N PHE A 20 -15.64 11.93 18.86
CA PHE A 20 -16.09 10.54 18.85
C PHE A 20 -15.57 9.93 17.56
N ALA A 21 -14.61 9.00 17.65
CA ALA A 21 -14.26 8.15 16.53
C ALA A 21 -15.51 7.36 16.13
N GLU A 22 -15.89 7.42 14.87
CA GLU A 22 -16.99 6.58 14.35
C GLU A 22 -16.64 5.12 14.63
N SER A 23 -17.51 4.43 15.38
CA SER A 23 -17.33 3.01 15.64
C SER A 23 -17.78 2.23 14.43
N HIS A 24 -16.81 1.69 13.66
CA HIS A 24 -17.09 0.73 12.61
C HIS A 24 -17.31 -0.65 13.24
N PRO A 25 -18.50 -1.25 13.12
CA PRO A 25 -18.76 -2.57 13.69
C PRO A 25 -17.89 -3.61 12.99
N THR A 26 -17.26 -4.47 13.76
CA THR A 26 -16.53 -5.61 13.21
C THR A 26 -17.49 -6.50 12.41
N PRO A 27 -17.12 -6.92 11.18
CA PRO A 27 -17.91 -7.84 10.39
C PRO A 27 -18.20 -9.13 11.16
N ALA A 28 -19.45 -9.62 11.06
CA ALA A 28 -19.86 -10.84 11.75
C ALA A 28 -19.37 -12.13 11.07
N LYS A 29 -18.81 -12.04 9.86
CA LYS A 29 -18.37 -13.19 9.04
C LYS A 29 -17.01 -12.93 8.44
N ALA A 30 -16.24 -13.99 8.25
CA ALA A 30 -14.99 -13.95 7.47
C ALA A 30 -15.30 -13.68 5.99
N THR A 31 -14.33 -13.08 5.30
CA THR A 31 -14.33 -12.93 3.85
C THR A 31 -13.28 -13.84 3.27
N ASP A 32 -13.68 -14.76 2.41
CA ASP A 32 -12.78 -15.66 1.71
C ASP A 32 -12.24 -15.00 0.44
N ILE A 33 -10.99 -15.33 0.10
CA ILE A 33 -10.38 -15.12 -1.21
C ILE A 33 -9.82 -16.48 -1.61
N THR A 34 -10.50 -17.16 -2.53
CA THR A 34 -10.10 -18.50 -2.94
C THR A 34 -8.98 -18.48 -3.96
N ASN A 35 -8.27 -19.59 -4.12
CA ASN A 35 -7.22 -19.70 -5.13
C ASN A 35 -7.77 -19.50 -6.56
N GLU A 36 -8.99 -19.99 -6.82
CA GLU A 36 -9.69 -19.81 -8.09
C GLU A 36 -9.99 -18.34 -8.39
N GLU A 37 -10.37 -17.57 -7.37
CA GLU A 37 -10.59 -16.12 -7.50
C GLU A 37 -9.28 -15.40 -7.83
N VAL A 38 -8.18 -15.74 -7.14
CA VAL A 38 -6.85 -15.19 -7.41
C VAL A 38 -6.42 -15.49 -8.84
N ASP A 39 -6.54 -16.74 -9.27
CA ASP A 39 -6.16 -17.17 -10.62
C ASP A 39 -7.04 -16.55 -11.71
N ALA A 40 -8.34 -16.33 -11.43
CA ALA A 40 -9.24 -15.66 -12.37
C ALA A 40 -8.85 -14.19 -12.59
N VAL A 41 -8.41 -13.50 -11.54
CA VAL A 41 -7.90 -12.13 -11.64
C VAL A 41 -6.56 -12.11 -12.35
N LEU A 42 -5.62 -12.97 -11.97
CA LEU A 42 -4.28 -13.05 -12.57
C LEU A 42 -4.35 -13.25 -14.09
N LYS A 43 -5.15 -14.22 -14.57
CA LYS A 43 -5.34 -14.49 -16.00
C LYS A 43 -5.86 -13.31 -16.82
N LYS A 44 -6.67 -12.43 -16.20
CA LYS A 44 -7.22 -11.24 -16.87
C LYS A 44 -6.36 -10.00 -16.68
N SER A 45 -5.42 -10.05 -15.76
CA SER A 45 -4.62 -8.89 -15.37
C SER A 45 -3.41 -8.66 -16.27
N LEU A 46 -2.96 -9.69 -16.99
CA LEU A 46 -1.84 -9.54 -17.91
C LEU A 46 -2.23 -8.60 -19.06
N PRO A 47 -1.50 -7.52 -19.32
CA PRO A 47 -0.19 -7.13 -18.74
C PRO A 47 -0.27 -6.19 -17.52
N LYS A 48 -1.35 -6.10 -16.77
CA LYS A 48 -1.48 -5.18 -15.63
C LYS A 48 -0.77 -5.77 -14.41
N GLU A 49 0.19 -5.06 -13.89
CA GLU A 49 1.06 -5.54 -12.82
C GLU A 49 0.35 -5.76 -11.48
N ASP A 50 -0.45 -4.80 -11.01
CA ASP A 50 -1.12 -4.83 -9.71
C ASP A 50 -2.64 -4.82 -9.86
N GLN A 51 -3.31 -5.80 -9.28
CA GLN A 51 -4.76 -5.93 -9.30
C GLN A 51 -5.31 -6.18 -7.90
N GLN A 52 -6.19 -5.28 -7.44
CA GLN A 52 -6.91 -5.49 -6.20
C GLN A 52 -7.90 -6.66 -6.35
N LEU A 53 -7.92 -7.56 -5.38
CA LEU A 53 -8.87 -8.68 -5.29
C LEU A 53 -10.12 -8.25 -4.54
N LYS A 54 -9.97 -7.95 -3.26
CA LYS A 54 -11.06 -7.49 -2.37
C LYS A 54 -10.53 -6.45 -1.38
N VAL A 55 -11.42 -5.54 -0.97
CA VAL A 55 -11.20 -4.62 0.15
C VAL A 55 -12.31 -4.81 1.16
N VAL A 56 -11.96 -5.15 2.39
CA VAL A 56 -12.89 -5.50 3.47
C VAL A 56 -12.75 -4.51 4.61
N ASP A 57 -13.87 -3.98 5.10
CA ASP A 57 -13.91 -3.29 6.38
C ASP A 57 -13.79 -4.34 7.50
N VAL A 58 -12.72 -4.32 8.26
CA VAL A 58 -12.49 -5.25 9.38
C VAL A 58 -12.77 -4.63 10.75
N GLY A 59 -13.43 -3.47 10.77
CA GLY A 59 -13.76 -2.71 11.97
C GLY A 59 -12.76 -1.59 12.22
N PRO A 60 -11.57 -1.83 12.76
CA PRO A 60 -10.59 -0.76 13.03
C PRO A 60 -10.00 -0.11 11.76
N TYR A 61 -9.92 -0.84 10.65
CA TYR A 61 -9.31 -0.39 9.39
C TYR A 61 -9.91 -1.14 8.20
N ASN A 62 -9.58 -0.73 6.99
CA ASN A 62 -9.84 -1.51 5.79
C ASN A 62 -8.67 -2.45 5.52
N LEU A 63 -8.96 -3.69 5.16
CA LEU A 63 -7.97 -4.67 4.73
C LEU A 63 -8.17 -4.97 3.26
N ALA A 64 -7.17 -4.68 2.46
CA ALA A 64 -7.15 -4.99 1.05
C ALA A 64 -6.19 -6.15 0.75
N VAL A 65 -6.53 -6.95 -0.23
CA VAL A 65 -5.64 -7.99 -0.77
C VAL A 65 -5.58 -7.82 -2.28
N GLY A 66 -4.36 -7.70 -2.80
CA GLY A 66 -4.06 -7.65 -4.22
C GLY A 66 -3.28 -8.85 -4.69
N ILE A 67 -3.28 -9.08 -6.01
CA ILE A 67 -2.38 -9.99 -6.71
C ILE A 67 -1.54 -9.18 -7.70
N ILE A 68 -0.24 -9.37 -7.68
CA ILE A 68 0.70 -8.67 -8.53
C ILE A 68 1.42 -9.69 -9.41
N HIS A 69 1.48 -9.39 -10.70
CA HIS A 69 2.32 -10.08 -11.68
C HIS A 69 3.43 -9.14 -12.14
N ARG A 70 4.65 -9.63 -12.16
CA ARG A 70 5.78 -8.94 -12.78
C ARG A 70 6.45 -9.84 -13.79
N GLU A 71 6.64 -9.29 -14.96
CA GLU A 71 7.38 -9.95 -16.04
C GLU A 71 8.88 -9.93 -15.79
N ALA A 72 9.62 -10.61 -16.67
CA ALA A 72 11.08 -10.64 -16.65
C ALA A 72 11.68 -9.23 -16.60
N ALA A 73 12.64 -9.03 -15.73
CA ALA A 73 13.36 -7.77 -15.56
C ALA A 73 14.86 -8.03 -15.37
N LYS A 74 15.69 -7.31 -16.12
CA LYS A 74 17.15 -7.44 -16.06
C LYS A 74 17.70 -6.77 -14.81
N ASP A 75 18.93 -7.14 -14.46
CA ASP A 75 19.71 -6.43 -13.46
C ASP A 75 20.02 -5.00 -13.94
N PRO A 76 19.95 -3.99 -13.05
CA PRO A 76 20.37 -2.65 -13.39
C PRO A 76 21.88 -2.57 -13.57
N THR A 77 22.34 -1.92 -14.64
CA THR A 77 23.77 -1.78 -14.96
C THR A 77 24.47 -0.72 -14.13
N ASP A 78 23.72 0.19 -13.52
CA ASP A 78 24.19 1.34 -12.73
C ASP A 78 23.98 1.16 -11.21
N GLY A 79 23.46 0.01 -10.78
CA GLY A 79 23.16 -0.25 -9.37
C GLY A 79 22.01 0.58 -8.81
N ILE A 80 21.13 1.09 -9.68
CA ILE A 80 19.96 1.89 -9.32
C ILE A 80 18.69 1.16 -9.72
N THR A 81 17.74 1.03 -8.79
CA THR A 81 16.45 0.38 -9.02
C THR A 81 15.33 1.41 -8.96
N SER A 82 14.39 1.35 -9.91
CA SER A 82 13.14 2.11 -9.80
C SER A 82 12.30 1.58 -8.67
N CYS A 83 11.64 2.48 -7.92
CA CYS A 83 10.86 2.07 -6.77
C CYS A 83 9.60 2.92 -6.57
N LEU A 84 8.68 2.38 -5.79
CA LEU A 84 7.48 3.05 -5.29
C LEU A 84 7.54 3.09 -3.76
N ALA A 85 6.89 4.11 -3.16
CA ALA A 85 6.65 4.20 -1.74
C ALA A 85 5.19 4.60 -1.53
N HIS A 86 4.41 3.76 -0.84
CA HIS A 86 3.00 4.02 -0.55
C HIS A 86 2.89 4.73 0.80
N HIS A 87 2.26 5.91 0.84
CA HIS A 87 2.30 6.77 2.03
C HIS A 87 1.46 6.26 3.21
N ASN A 88 0.34 5.59 2.94
CA ASN A 88 -0.62 5.21 3.96
C ASN A 88 -0.75 3.70 4.15
N VAL A 89 -0.22 2.90 3.22
CA VAL A 89 -0.46 1.47 3.18
C VAL A 89 0.82 0.71 3.45
N THR A 90 0.80 -0.12 4.48
CA THR A 90 1.79 -1.18 4.67
C THR A 90 1.45 -2.34 3.75
N GLU A 91 2.45 -2.96 3.13
CA GLU A 91 2.26 -4.13 2.30
C GLU A 91 2.92 -5.37 2.93
N THR A 92 2.24 -6.50 2.85
CA THR A 92 2.85 -7.80 3.15
C THR A 92 2.82 -8.64 1.89
N TYR A 93 3.98 -8.83 1.26
CA TYR A 93 4.13 -9.69 0.10
C TYR A 93 4.22 -11.16 0.53
N ILE A 94 3.48 -12.02 -0.17
CA ILE A 94 3.52 -13.47 -0.03
C ILE A 94 3.79 -14.03 -1.42
N ILE A 95 5.02 -14.50 -1.64
CA ILE A 95 5.46 -14.96 -2.96
C ILE A 95 4.79 -16.28 -3.31
N ARG A 96 4.08 -16.34 -4.44
CA ARG A 96 3.33 -17.51 -4.91
C ARG A 96 4.09 -18.31 -5.95
N SER A 97 4.64 -17.64 -6.96
CA SER A 97 5.33 -18.30 -8.09
C SER A 97 6.45 -17.42 -8.63
N GLY A 98 7.35 -18.02 -9.40
CA GLY A 98 8.50 -17.32 -9.94
C GLY A 98 9.47 -16.83 -8.86
N SER A 99 10.40 -15.96 -9.24
CA SER A 99 11.38 -15.40 -8.31
C SER A 99 12.04 -14.14 -8.89
N GLY A 100 12.62 -13.32 -8.01
CA GLY A 100 13.33 -12.12 -8.42
C GLY A 100 14.07 -11.48 -7.26
N THR A 101 14.76 -10.39 -7.53
CA THR A 101 15.46 -9.60 -6.53
C THR A 101 14.58 -8.43 -6.10
N LEU A 102 14.17 -8.44 -4.85
CA LEU A 102 13.42 -7.36 -4.23
C LEU A 102 14.36 -6.40 -3.51
N VAL A 103 14.20 -5.11 -3.79
CA VAL A 103 14.92 -4.00 -3.15
C VAL A 103 13.94 -3.26 -2.25
N THR A 104 14.31 -3.01 -0.99
CA THR A 104 13.46 -2.24 -0.06
C THR A 104 14.29 -1.28 0.79
N GLY A 105 13.72 -0.10 1.09
CA GLY A 105 14.39 0.94 1.88
C GLY A 105 15.39 1.75 1.06
N GLY A 106 16.34 2.38 1.75
CA GLY A 106 17.25 3.35 1.16
C GLY A 106 16.59 4.73 0.98
N HIS A 107 17.36 5.68 0.48
CA HIS A 107 16.88 7.03 0.20
C HIS A 107 16.30 7.10 -1.21
N ILE A 108 15.05 7.58 -1.34
CA ILE A 108 14.42 7.73 -2.65
C ILE A 108 15.02 8.93 -3.40
N ILE A 109 15.50 8.69 -4.59
CA ILE A 109 16.13 9.68 -5.46
C ILE A 109 15.08 10.19 -6.46
N ASN A 110 15.01 11.51 -6.63
CA ASN A 110 14.07 12.18 -7.54
C ASN A 110 12.60 11.73 -7.31
N PRO A 111 12.09 11.82 -6.07
CA PRO A 111 10.72 11.41 -5.79
C PRO A 111 9.73 12.25 -6.61
N LYS A 112 8.71 11.58 -7.13
CA LYS A 112 7.58 12.20 -7.81
C LYS A 112 6.30 11.60 -7.26
N GLU A 113 5.40 12.47 -6.79
CA GLU A 113 4.06 12.03 -6.40
C GLU A 113 3.31 11.51 -7.63
N VAL A 114 2.71 10.34 -7.47
CA VAL A 114 1.79 9.79 -8.47
C VAL A 114 0.46 10.50 -8.30
N THR A 115 0.19 11.48 -9.19
CA THR A 115 -1.02 12.30 -9.16
C THR A 115 -1.92 11.96 -10.32
N GLY A 116 -3.22 12.19 -10.14
CA GLY A 116 -4.23 12.08 -11.21
C GLY A 116 -4.88 10.69 -11.31
N ASP A 117 -5.70 10.55 -12.35
CA ASP A 117 -6.52 9.38 -12.65
C ASP A 117 -5.74 8.14 -13.12
N SER A 118 -4.51 7.97 -12.70
CA SER A 118 -3.87 6.66 -12.81
C SER A 118 -4.59 5.72 -11.84
N ASP A 119 -5.81 5.35 -12.25
CA ASP A 119 -6.82 4.57 -11.54
C ASP A 119 -6.28 3.30 -10.86
N ILE A 120 -5.13 2.82 -11.33
CA ILE A 120 -4.56 1.56 -10.89
C ILE A 120 -3.84 1.74 -9.55
N ASN A 121 -3.01 2.77 -9.39
CA ASN A 121 -2.19 2.89 -8.17
C ASN A 121 -2.98 3.45 -6.98
N ILE A 122 -3.73 4.55 -7.17
CA ILE A 122 -4.45 5.17 -6.06
C ILE A 122 -5.56 4.27 -5.53
N LYS A 123 -6.30 3.58 -6.41
CA LYS A 123 -7.37 2.65 -5.98
C LYS A 123 -6.84 1.33 -5.41
N ALA A 124 -5.62 0.93 -5.76
CA ALA A 124 -5.03 -0.30 -5.27
C ALA A 124 -4.14 -0.11 -4.03
N VAL A 125 -3.41 1.00 -3.94
CA VAL A 125 -2.37 1.21 -2.93
C VAL A 125 -2.40 2.59 -2.27
N GLY A 126 -3.35 3.46 -2.65
CA GLY A 126 -3.44 4.82 -2.12
C GLY A 126 -2.34 5.77 -2.64
N PRO A 127 -2.18 6.95 -2.00
CA PRO A 127 -1.17 7.94 -2.37
C PRO A 127 0.24 7.34 -2.38
N THR A 128 1.00 7.64 -3.45
CA THR A 128 2.25 6.94 -3.74
C THR A 128 3.28 7.90 -4.33
N ALA A 129 4.52 7.83 -3.87
CA ALA A 129 5.67 8.42 -4.54
C ALA A 129 6.36 7.37 -5.42
N SER A 130 6.81 7.78 -6.61
CA SER A 130 7.71 7.01 -7.48
C SER A 130 9.09 7.63 -7.50
N GLY A 131 10.13 6.84 -7.68
CA GLY A 131 11.50 7.33 -7.76
C GLY A 131 12.49 6.20 -8.00
N PHE A 132 13.71 6.41 -7.53
CA PHE A 132 14.79 5.46 -7.66
C PHE A 132 15.51 5.28 -6.32
N VAL A 133 16.17 4.14 -6.14
CA VAL A 133 17.01 3.88 -4.96
C VAL A 133 18.33 3.25 -5.38
N ARG A 134 19.41 3.62 -4.70
CA ARG A 134 20.73 2.96 -4.86
C ARG A 134 20.68 1.61 -4.15
N ASN A 135 21.01 0.55 -4.87
CA ASN A 135 21.02 -0.81 -4.30
C ASN A 135 22.00 -0.94 -3.14
N SER A 136 23.10 -0.15 -3.14
CA SER A 136 24.07 -0.11 -2.04
C SER A 136 23.55 0.53 -0.75
N GLU A 137 22.45 1.28 -0.80
CA GLU A 137 21.83 1.96 0.34
C GLU A 137 20.56 1.25 0.82
N ALA A 138 20.14 0.21 0.10
CA ALA A 138 18.88 -0.52 0.34
C ALA A 138 19.16 -1.96 0.78
N GLN A 139 18.11 -2.60 1.29
CA GLN A 139 18.13 -4.04 1.50
C GLN A 139 17.79 -4.75 0.19
N VAL A 140 18.75 -5.52 -0.33
CA VAL A 140 18.62 -6.27 -1.59
C VAL A 140 18.59 -7.76 -1.26
N ARG A 141 17.57 -8.49 -1.73
CA ARG A 141 17.43 -9.92 -1.47
C ARG A 141 16.72 -10.64 -2.59
N HIS A 142 17.17 -11.83 -2.92
CA HIS A 142 16.44 -12.74 -3.79
C HIS A 142 15.30 -13.38 -3.03
N VAL A 143 14.08 -13.33 -3.59
CA VAL A 143 12.88 -13.93 -3.00
C VAL A 143 12.29 -14.98 -3.94
N LYS A 144 11.63 -15.99 -3.37
CA LYS A 144 11.08 -17.17 -4.04
C LYS A 144 9.76 -17.60 -3.38
N PRO A 145 9.02 -18.54 -3.98
CA PRO A 145 7.76 -19.02 -3.42
C PRO A 145 7.87 -19.46 -1.96
N GLY A 146 6.93 -18.98 -1.15
CA GLY A 146 6.88 -19.19 0.30
C GLY A 146 7.53 -18.08 1.13
N ASP A 147 8.34 -17.21 0.53
CA ASP A 147 8.89 -16.05 1.25
C ASP A 147 7.80 -15.01 1.53
N ILE A 148 7.90 -14.39 2.72
CA ILE A 148 7.00 -13.32 3.17
C ILE A 148 7.85 -12.10 3.47
N VAL A 149 7.43 -10.93 2.95
CA VAL A 149 8.11 -9.65 3.16
C VAL A 149 7.13 -8.60 3.61
N ILE A 150 7.38 -7.98 4.76
CA ILE A 150 6.59 -6.86 5.28
C ILE A 150 7.30 -5.57 4.89
N ILE A 151 6.58 -4.69 4.20
CA ILE A 151 7.06 -3.39 3.71
C ILE A 151 6.20 -2.32 4.39
N PRO A 152 6.71 -1.61 5.39
CA PRO A 152 5.98 -0.50 6.02
C PRO A 152 5.64 0.61 5.03
N ALA A 153 4.62 1.41 5.36
CA ALA A 153 4.32 2.63 4.63
C ALA A 153 5.58 3.52 4.50
N ASP A 154 5.67 4.28 3.43
CA ASP A 154 6.81 5.13 3.03
C ASP A 154 8.14 4.40 2.77
N VAL A 155 8.19 3.08 2.86
CA VAL A 155 9.37 2.32 2.49
C VAL A 155 9.42 2.10 0.98
N CYS A 156 10.40 2.72 0.32
CA CYS A 156 10.68 2.53 -1.10
C CYS A 156 10.94 1.06 -1.40
N HIS A 157 10.31 0.52 -2.44
CA HIS A 157 10.48 -0.87 -2.86
C HIS A 157 10.39 -1.02 -4.37
N GLY A 158 11.19 -1.93 -4.91
CA GLY A 158 11.32 -2.17 -6.34
C GLY A 158 11.90 -3.54 -6.64
N TRP A 159 11.97 -3.89 -7.93
CA TRP A 159 12.37 -5.21 -8.38
C TRP A 159 13.39 -5.15 -9.51
N PHE A 160 14.27 -6.17 -9.55
CA PHE A 160 15.12 -6.48 -10.70
C PHE A 160 15.47 -7.97 -10.71
N GLY A 161 16.21 -8.43 -11.72
CA GLY A 161 16.73 -9.80 -11.80
C GLY A 161 15.61 -10.86 -11.80
N ILE A 162 14.50 -10.57 -12.45
CA ILE A 162 13.40 -11.51 -12.66
C ILE A 162 13.69 -12.23 -13.96
N THR A 163 13.95 -13.54 -13.91
CA THR A 163 14.33 -14.33 -15.09
C THR A 163 13.13 -14.60 -15.99
N ASP A 164 11.98 -14.90 -15.41
CA ASP A 164 10.74 -15.23 -16.12
C ASP A 164 9.60 -14.35 -15.59
N HIS A 165 9.12 -14.63 -14.40
CA HIS A 165 8.10 -13.83 -13.72
C HIS A 165 8.24 -13.91 -12.20
N VAL A 166 7.49 -13.08 -11.50
CA VAL A 166 7.16 -13.26 -10.07
C VAL A 166 5.71 -12.86 -9.83
N ASP A 167 4.95 -13.78 -9.23
CA ASP A 167 3.59 -13.53 -8.76
C ASP A 167 3.55 -13.52 -7.23
N TYR A 168 2.91 -12.54 -6.65
CA TYR A 168 2.78 -12.45 -5.21
C TYR A 168 1.47 -11.78 -4.79
N LEU A 169 0.92 -12.25 -3.66
CA LEU A 169 -0.15 -11.54 -2.97
C LEU A 169 0.45 -10.35 -2.22
N SER A 170 -0.29 -9.25 -2.18
CA SER A 170 -0.02 -8.13 -1.29
C SER A 170 -1.21 -7.92 -0.36
N ASN A 171 -0.96 -8.11 0.93
CA ASN A 171 -1.92 -7.85 1.99
C ASN A 171 -1.67 -6.45 2.54
N ARG A 172 -2.72 -5.60 2.57
CA ARG A 172 -2.64 -4.14 2.72
C ARG A 172 -3.57 -3.65 3.84
N PRO A 173 -3.12 -3.62 5.09
CA PRO A 173 -3.81 -2.86 6.13
C PRO A 173 -3.84 -1.37 5.78
N ASP A 174 -5.03 -0.79 5.78
CA ASP A 174 -5.30 0.60 5.42
C ASP A 174 -6.01 1.31 6.57
N PRO A 175 -5.24 1.82 7.56
CA PRO A 175 -5.80 2.46 8.74
C PRO A 175 -6.53 3.76 8.43
N ASP A 176 -6.13 4.47 7.38
CA ASP A 176 -6.71 5.73 6.96
C ASP A 176 -7.93 5.55 6.02
N ARG A 177 -8.30 4.31 5.73
CA ARG A 177 -9.45 3.93 4.89
C ARG A 177 -9.44 4.60 3.50
N MET A 178 -8.25 4.73 2.92
CA MET A 178 -8.06 5.30 1.57
C MET A 178 -8.57 4.37 0.47
N LEU A 179 -8.57 3.05 0.74
CA LEU A 179 -9.06 2.04 -0.20
C LEU A 179 -10.57 1.81 -0.02
N PRO A 180 -11.34 1.62 -1.13
CA PRO A 180 -12.80 1.57 -1.08
C PRO A 180 -13.29 0.24 -0.47
N ALA A 181 -13.76 0.26 0.78
CA ALA A 181 -14.37 -0.91 1.42
C ALA A 181 -15.52 -1.49 0.58
N GLY A 182 -15.63 -2.81 0.56
CA GLY A 182 -16.61 -3.53 -0.23
C GLY A 182 -16.23 -3.74 -1.70
N TYR A 183 -15.03 -3.29 -2.12
CA TYR A 183 -14.54 -3.58 -3.45
C TYR A 183 -14.34 -5.08 -3.65
N VAL A 184 -14.80 -5.58 -4.80
CA VAL A 184 -14.54 -6.94 -5.31
C VAL A 184 -14.12 -6.81 -6.76
N ASN A 185 -13.01 -7.45 -7.13
CA ASN A 185 -12.53 -7.41 -8.51
C ASN A 185 -13.59 -7.94 -9.48
N PRO A 186 -13.89 -7.25 -10.59
CA PRO A 186 -14.90 -7.68 -11.55
C PRO A 186 -14.65 -9.06 -12.21
N SER A 187 -13.43 -9.59 -12.07
CA SER A 187 -13.07 -10.93 -12.55
C SER A 187 -13.48 -12.05 -11.59
N ILE A 188 -13.80 -11.69 -10.35
CA ILE A 188 -14.34 -12.61 -9.33
C ILE A 188 -15.86 -12.72 -9.55
N LYS A 189 -16.34 -13.95 -9.67
CA LYS A 189 -17.77 -14.25 -9.93
C LYS A 189 -18.46 -14.75 -8.67
#